data_f689352fdb374b5208e8e54b33f1d15d
#
_entry.id   f689352fdb374b5208e8e54b33f1d15d
#
_cell.length_a   1.000
_cell.length_b   1.000
_cell.length_c   1.000
_cell.angle_alpha   90.00
_cell.angle_beta   90.00
_cell.angle_gamma   90.00
#
_symmetry.space_group_name_H-M   'P 1'
#
loop_
_entity.id
_entity.type
_entity.pdbx_description
1 polymer ?
#
loop_
_entity_poly.entity_id
_entity_poly.type
_entity_poly.pdbx_seq_one_letter_code
_entity_poly.pdbx_strand_id
1 'polypeptide(L)'
;MPLEIKVKTFGMAREQEQLDEILGKIKSSNRGDILIFPEYGAYTLEGSQTAFAEFSKIAVRQQVSLITTLNLPSSDLPEADPNLNYNTLFIFSRNGEVYSPQAKITPQSFEMRHLDKSFPKMDVAPYSHLNQVTLRRNGEKFSALFFICSDLYVLPLFSFQELKSDVICCPANFGNGAEGAAGRVIEYSVHSGLFKQGFYCNTYQNTKQDLIPLTVRFEKAYETGAAGESYDREEMKKRVQKSSAVYKDDQYCNFKSMLKLTRQGTFTVPESRTVEKGLEVKLGTYPNVVDL
;
A
#
# COMPACT_ATOMS: atom_id res chain seq x y z
N MET A 1 -13.65 19.88 1.82
CA MET A 1 -14.38 18.74 2.45
C MET A 1 -13.42 17.57 2.64
N PRO A 2 -13.67 16.61 3.55
CA PRO A 2 -12.85 15.40 3.61
C PRO A 2 -12.98 14.59 2.32
N LEU A 3 -11.91 13.88 1.95
CA LEU A 3 -11.93 12.97 0.81
C LEU A 3 -12.63 11.66 1.22
N GLU A 4 -13.71 11.31 0.55
CA GLU A 4 -14.44 10.08 0.84
C GLU A 4 -13.89 8.92 0.01
N ILE A 5 -13.18 7.99 0.66
CA ILE A 5 -12.72 6.74 0.08
C ILE A 5 -13.40 5.58 0.79
N LYS A 6 -14.02 4.68 0.04
CA LYS A 6 -14.61 3.44 0.56
C LYS A 6 -13.57 2.34 0.59
N VAL A 7 -13.24 1.89 1.77
CA VAL A 7 -12.34 0.77 1.99
C VAL A 7 -13.08 -0.53 1.72
N LYS A 8 -12.51 -1.42 0.90
CA LYS A 8 -13.12 -2.69 0.47
C LYS A 8 -12.09 -3.82 0.54
N THR A 9 -12.19 -4.69 1.53
CA THR A 9 -11.31 -5.85 1.63
C THR A 9 -11.73 -6.99 0.71
N PHE A 10 -10.81 -7.93 0.46
CA PHE A 10 -11.10 -9.22 -0.17
C PHE A 10 -10.29 -10.34 0.50
N GLY A 11 -10.70 -11.59 0.30
CA GLY A 11 -9.98 -12.75 0.75
C GLY A 11 -8.88 -13.17 -0.22
N MET A 12 -7.72 -13.55 0.31
CA MET A 12 -6.70 -14.19 -0.52
C MET A 12 -7.18 -15.59 -0.91
N ALA A 13 -7.34 -15.80 -2.21
CA ALA A 13 -7.84 -17.02 -2.81
C ALA A 13 -7.06 -17.34 -4.09
N ARG A 14 -7.55 -18.26 -4.90
CA ARG A 14 -7.07 -18.40 -6.27
C ARG A 14 -7.33 -17.11 -7.03
N GLU A 15 -6.40 -16.73 -7.88
CA GLU A 15 -6.40 -15.41 -8.52
C GLU A 15 -7.72 -15.08 -9.23
N GLN A 16 -8.35 -16.06 -9.90
CA GLN A 16 -9.64 -15.86 -10.56
C GLN A 16 -10.79 -15.62 -9.56
N GLU A 17 -10.84 -16.40 -8.49
CA GLU A 17 -11.86 -16.27 -7.44
C GLU A 17 -11.73 -14.90 -6.74
N GLN A 18 -10.51 -14.46 -6.50
CA GLN A 18 -10.19 -13.15 -5.94
C GLN A 18 -10.63 -12.03 -6.88
N LEU A 19 -10.32 -12.14 -8.17
CA LEU A 19 -10.75 -11.18 -9.18
C LEU A 19 -12.28 -11.08 -9.25
N ASP A 20 -12.97 -12.22 -9.24
CA ASP A 20 -14.43 -12.26 -9.27
C ASP A 20 -15.05 -11.59 -8.03
N GLU A 21 -14.46 -11.78 -6.84
CA GLU A 21 -14.87 -11.10 -5.60
C GLU A 21 -14.71 -9.58 -5.73
N ILE A 22 -13.55 -9.11 -6.20
CA ILE A 22 -13.27 -7.68 -6.40
C ILE A 22 -14.28 -7.08 -7.39
N LEU A 23 -14.48 -7.73 -8.54
CA LEU A 23 -15.43 -7.28 -9.55
C LEU A 23 -16.87 -7.25 -9.03
N GLY A 24 -17.25 -8.21 -8.18
CA GLY A 24 -18.54 -8.21 -7.49
C GLY A 24 -18.74 -7.00 -6.59
N LYS A 25 -17.72 -6.65 -5.80
CA LYS A 25 -17.73 -5.47 -4.92
C LYS A 25 -17.79 -4.16 -5.71
N ILE A 26 -17.10 -4.08 -6.84
CA ILE A 26 -17.17 -2.91 -7.73
C ILE A 26 -18.58 -2.77 -8.32
N LYS A 27 -19.17 -3.86 -8.80
CA LYS A 27 -20.55 -3.85 -9.37
C LYS A 27 -21.62 -3.42 -8.37
N SER A 28 -21.39 -3.69 -7.08
CA SER A 28 -22.31 -3.30 -5.99
C SER A 28 -22.06 -1.89 -5.44
N SER A 29 -21.08 -1.16 -5.96
CA SER A 29 -20.74 0.19 -5.51
C SER A 29 -21.56 1.25 -6.24
N ASN A 30 -21.68 2.43 -5.63
CA ASN A 30 -22.44 3.53 -6.21
C ASN A 30 -21.59 4.30 -7.22
N ARG A 31 -22.23 4.87 -8.21
CA ARG A 31 -21.62 5.80 -9.14
C ARG A 31 -20.94 6.95 -8.37
N GLY A 32 -19.69 7.22 -8.71
CA GLY A 32 -18.90 8.27 -8.08
C GLY A 32 -18.13 7.80 -6.86
N ASP A 33 -18.24 6.55 -6.42
CA ASP A 33 -17.44 6.02 -5.33
C ASP A 33 -15.95 5.97 -5.71
N ILE A 34 -15.09 6.18 -4.72
CA ILE A 34 -13.66 5.89 -4.77
C ILE A 34 -13.45 4.67 -3.89
N LEU A 35 -12.95 3.58 -4.47
CA LEU A 35 -12.74 2.32 -3.79
C LEU A 35 -11.26 2.06 -3.62
N ILE A 36 -10.81 1.76 -2.40
CA ILE A 36 -9.47 1.24 -2.15
C ILE A 36 -9.57 -0.24 -1.76
N PHE A 37 -8.81 -1.07 -2.46
CA PHE A 37 -8.66 -2.49 -2.21
C PHE A 37 -7.31 -2.79 -1.57
N PRO A 38 -7.15 -3.96 -0.95
CA PRO A 38 -5.87 -4.43 -0.41
C PRO A 38 -4.76 -4.54 -1.47
N GLU A 39 -3.57 -4.82 -0.98
CA GLU A 39 -2.45 -5.27 -1.78
C GLU A 39 -2.79 -6.57 -2.53
N TYR A 40 -2.23 -6.71 -3.72
CA TYR A 40 -2.45 -7.86 -4.62
C TYR A 40 -3.90 -8.00 -5.13
N GLY A 41 -4.39 -7.00 -5.86
CA GLY A 41 -5.58 -7.17 -6.71
C GLY A 41 -5.43 -8.35 -7.67
N ALA A 42 -4.16 -8.61 -8.09
CA ALA A 42 -3.65 -9.87 -8.63
C ALA A 42 -2.15 -9.97 -8.31
N TYR A 43 -1.57 -11.18 -8.26
CA TYR A 43 -0.19 -11.40 -7.83
C TYR A 43 0.71 -12.06 -8.90
N THR A 44 0.18 -12.78 -9.90
CA THR A 44 0.96 -13.21 -11.05
C THR A 44 0.99 -12.14 -12.14
N LEU A 45 1.96 -12.21 -13.05
CA LEU A 45 2.03 -11.31 -14.19
C LEU A 45 0.79 -11.43 -15.08
N GLU A 46 0.38 -12.66 -15.41
CA GLU A 46 -0.78 -12.94 -16.26
C GLU A 46 -2.09 -12.49 -15.61
N GLY A 47 -2.28 -12.80 -14.31
CA GLY A 47 -3.42 -12.35 -13.54
C GLY A 47 -3.46 -10.83 -13.41
N SER A 48 -2.31 -10.19 -13.22
CA SER A 48 -2.21 -8.73 -13.16
C SER A 48 -2.56 -8.06 -14.48
N GLN A 49 -2.16 -8.64 -15.62
CA GLN A 49 -2.55 -8.15 -16.95
C GLN A 49 -4.08 -8.26 -17.16
N THR A 50 -4.65 -9.41 -16.77
CA THR A 50 -6.10 -9.64 -16.83
C THR A 50 -6.85 -8.66 -15.93
N ALA A 51 -6.43 -8.53 -14.66
CA ALA A 51 -7.03 -7.62 -13.70
C ALA A 51 -6.95 -6.16 -14.17
N PHE A 52 -5.81 -5.74 -14.71
CA PHE A 52 -5.62 -4.39 -15.26
C PHE A 52 -6.65 -4.07 -16.35
N ALA A 53 -6.82 -4.99 -17.30
CA ALA A 53 -7.79 -4.83 -18.39
C ALA A 53 -9.24 -4.77 -17.87
N GLU A 54 -9.59 -5.64 -16.91
CA GLU A 54 -10.95 -5.65 -16.34
C GLU A 54 -11.21 -4.43 -15.45
N PHE A 55 -10.23 -4.01 -14.63
CA PHE A 55 -10.39 -2.82 -13.77
C PHE A 55 -10.52 -1.54 -14.60
N SER A 56 -9.73 -1.39 -15.68
CA SER A 56 -9.85 -0.26 -16.60
C SER A 56 -11.25 -0.15 -17.20
N LYS A 57 -11.81 -1.27 -17.65
CA LYS A 57 -13.17 -1.30 -18.25
C LYS A 57 -14.26 -1.03 -17.22
N ILE A 58 -14.18 -1.70 -16.04
CA ILE A 58 -15.25 -1.62 -15.04
C ILE A 58 -15.28 -0.27 -14.33
N ALA A 59 -14.13 0.38 -14.12
CA ALA A 59 -14.06 1.73 -13.55
C ALA A 59 -14.90 2.72 -14.37
N VAL A 60 -14.71 2.73 -15.67
CA VAL A 60 -15.48 3.57 -16.60
C VAL A 60 -16.96 3.16 -16.62
N ARG A 61 -17.23 1.86 -16.77
CA ARG A 61 -18.61 1.37 -16.88
C ARG A 61 -19.45 1.64 -15.63
N GLN A 62 -18.87 1.48 -14.46
CA GLN A 62 -19.53 1.73 -13.17
C GLN A 62 -19.40 3.18 -12.71
N GLN A 63 -18.59 3.98 -13.40
CA GLN A 63 -18.29 5.37 -13.03
C GLN A 63 -17.72 5.47 -11.60
N VAL A 64 -16.77 4.59 -11.26
CA VAL A 64 -16.06 4.56 -9.96
C VAL A 64 -14.56 4.71 -10.17
N SER A 65 -13.83 5.19 -9.18
CA SER A 65 -12.37 5.15 -9.18
C SER A 65 -11.88 4.01 -8.28
N LEU A 66 -10.83 3.28 -8.74
CA LEU A 66 -10.30 2.11 -8.05
C LEU A 66 -8.84 2.34 -7.68
N ILE A 67 -8.46 1.96 -6.47
CA ILE A 67 -7.08 2.01 -5.98
C ILE A 67 -6.72 0.59 -5.50
N THR A 68 -5.69 -0.01 -6.10
CA THR A 68 -5.18 -1.34 -5.72
C THR A 68 -3.75 -1.53 -6.23
N THR A 69 -3.12 -2.66 -5.90
CA THR A 69 -1.81 -2.99 -6.44
C THR A 69 -1.86 -4.20 -7.38
N LEU A 70 -1.02 -4.17 -8.40
CA LEU A 70 -0.82 -5.25 -9.36
C LEU A 70 0.69 -5.44 -9.59
N ASN A 71 1.11 -6.66 -9.87
CA ASN A 71 2.50 -6.95 -10.21
C ASN A 71 2.76 -6.70 -11.69
N LEU A 72 2.90 -5.43 -12.05
CA LEU A 72 3.13 -4.97 -13.42
C LEU A 72 4.21 -3.89 -13.46
N PRO A 73 5.04 -3.86 -14.52
CA PRO A 73 5.83 -2.68 -14.82
C PRO A 73 4.92 -1.51 -15.18
N SER A 74 5.39 -0.29 -14.97
CA SER A 74 4.67 0.90 -15.42
C SER A 74 5.63 1.97 -15.93
N SER A 75 5.35 2.50 -17.10
CA SER A 75 6.08 3.63 -17.67
C SER A 75 5.74 4.97 -17.01
N ASP A 76 4.65 5.02 -16.25
CA ASP A 76 4.18 6.22 -15.54
C ASP A 76 4.79 6.34 -14.13
N LEU A 77 5.46 5.29 -13.65
CA LEU A 77 6.11 5.27 -12.35
C LEU A 77 7.44 6.05 -12.41
N PRO A 78 7.58 7.17 -11.66
CA PRO A 78 8.77 8.00 -11.72
C PRO A 78 10.08 7.24 -11.44
N GLU A 79 11.10 7.44 -12.24
CA GLU A 79 12.45 6.86 -12.06
C GLU A 79 12.50 5.33 -11.96
N ALA A 80 11.44 4.63 -12.35
CA ALA A 80 11.45 3.17 -12.39
C ALA A 80 12.21 2.65 -13.63
N ASP A 81 12.89 1.52 -13.47
CA ASP A 81 13.45 0.80 -14.61
C ASP A 81 12.30 0.09 -15.37
N PRO A 82 12.06 0.43 -16.65
CA PRO A 82 10.97 -0.17 -17.41
C PRO A 82 11.13 -1.68 -17.67
N ASN A 83 12.33 -2.22 -17.44
CA ASN A 83 12.61 -3.64 -17.62
C ASN A 83 12.33 -4.46 -16.33
N LEU A 84 12.04 -3.80 -15.23
CA LEU A 84 11.75 -4.46 -13.97
C LEU A 84 10.25 -4.52 -13.70
N ASN A 85 9.84 -5.60 -13.06
CA ASN A 85 8.50 -5.75 -12.54
C ASN A 85 8.44 -5.22 -11.09
N TYR A 86 7.38 -4.52 -10.77
CA TYR A 86 7.15 -3.96 -9.43
C TYR A 86 5.77 -4.38 -8.92
N ASN A 87 5.62 -4.43 -7.61
CA ASN A 87 4.31 -4.40 -7.00
C ASN A 87 3.82 -2.93 -7.05
N THR A 88 3.13 -2.59 -8.11
CA THR A 88 2.77 -1.23 -8.49
C THR A 88 1.35 -0.89 -8.04
N LEU A 89 1.20 0.26 -7.40
CA LEU A 89 -0.10 0.84 -7.10
C LEU A 89 -0.67 1.45 -8.38
N PHE A 90 -1.88 1.03 -8.73
CA PHE A 90 -2.65 1.60 -9.82
C PHE A 90 -3.88 2.33 -9.31
N ILE A 91 -4.18 3.45 -9.92
CA ILE A 91 -5.42 4.21 -9.73
C ILE A 91 -6.14 4.26 -11.07
N PHE A 92 -7.23 3.51 -11.17
CA PHE A 92 -8.09 3.49 -12.34
C PHE A 92 -9.18 4.53 -12.13
N SER A 93 -9.12 5.62 -12.87
CA SER A 93 -10.09 6.70 -12.75
C SER A 93 -11.39 6.37 -13.50
N ARG A 94 -12.48 6.87 -12.97
CA ARG A 94 -13.81 6.77 -13.62
C ARG A 94 -13.89 7.40 -15.01
N ASN A 95 -12.95 8.28 -15.36
CA ASN A 95 -12.87 8.92 -16.67
C ASN A 95 -12.07 8.09 -17.69
N GLY A 96 -11.51 6.94 -17.29
CA GLY A 96 -10.72 6.05 -18.16
C GLY A 96 -9.22 6.24 -18.09
N GLU A 97 -8.73 7.25 -17.37
CA GLU A 97 -7.30 7.40 -17.11
C GLU A 97 -6.82 6.39 -16.08
N VAL A 98 -5.58 5.94 -16.25
CA VAL A 98 -4.91 5.04 -15.31
C VAL A 98 -3.59 5.67 -14.89
N TYR A 99 -3.37 5.71 -13.59
CA TYR A 99 -2.17 6.28 -12.99
C TYR A 99 -1.45 5.22 -12.16
N SER A 100 -0.12 5.30 -12.11
CA SER A 100 0.72 4.43 -11.26
C SER A 100 1.70 5.27 -10.44
N PRO A 101 1.23 5.94 -9.38
CA PRO A 101 2.03 6.92 -8.67
C PRO A 101 3.06 6.33 -7.72
N GLN A 102 2.94 5.07 -7.34
CA GLN A 102 3.79 4.43 -6.34
C GLN A 102 4.01 2.95 -6.66
N ALA A 103 5.16 2.43 -6.30
CA ALA A 103 5.41 0.99 -6.21
C ALA A 103 5.98 0.64 -4.85
N LYS A 104 5.95 -0.65 -4.50
CA LYS A 104 6.41 -1.14 -3.20
C LYS A 104 7.90 -0.91 -3.01
N ILE A 105 8.24 -0.24 -1.92
CA ILE A 105 9.62 0.09 -1.55
C ILE A 105 10.29 -1.12 -0.89
N THR A 106 9.51 -1.87 -0.09
CA THR A 106 10.00 -2.96 0.76
C THR A 106 9.38 -4.30 0.39
N PRO A 107 9.59 -4.81 -0.84
CA PRO A 107 9.06 -6.12 -1.20
C PRO A 107 9.64 -7.18 -0.26
N GLN A 108 8.81 -8.15 0.09
CA GLN A 108 9.19 -9.26 0.95
C GLN A 108 9.95 -10.32 0.14
N SER A 109 10.67 -11.21 0.81
CA SER A 109 11.47 -12.24 0.13
C SER A 109 10.67 -13.13 -0.83
N PHE A 110 9.42 -13.45 -0.47
CA PHE A 110 8.53 -14.24 -1.33
C PHE A 110 8.08 -13.49 -2.58
N GLU A 111 8.14 -12.16 -2.58
CA GLU A 111 7.88 -11.33 -3.75
C GLU A 111 9.08 -11.28 -4.69
N MET A 112 10.29 -11.46 -4.17
CA MET A 112 11.54 -11.45 -4.91
C MET A 112 11.95 -12.88 -5.28
N ARG A 113 11.59 -13.33 -6.47
CA ARG A 113 11.77 -14.71 -6.96
C ARG A 113 13.17 -15.29 -6.80
N HIS A 114 14.20 -14.44 -6.89
CA HIS A 114 15.58 -14.85 -6.72
C HIS A 114 15.94 -15.24 -5.28
N LEU A 115 15.13 -14.85 -4.29
CA LEU A 115 15.32 -15.14 -2.88
C LEU A 115 14.48 -16.33 -2.41
N ASP A 116 13.29 -16.54 -2.97
CA ASP A 116 12.40 -17.63 -2.58
C ASP A 116 11.82 -18.38 -3.79
N LYS A 117 12.26 -19.63 -3.97
CA LYS A 117 11.80 -20.52 -5.06
C LYS A 117 10.48 -21.24 -4.76
N SER A 118 10.00 -21.17 -3.51
CA SER A 118 8.77 -21.86 -3.09
C SER A 118 7.50 -21.12 -3.51
N PHE A 119 7.60 -19.81 -3.76
CA PHE A 119 6.48 -18.99 -4.22
C PHE A 119 6.50 -18.81 -5.76
N PRO A 120 5.38 -19.00 -6.44
CA PRO A 120 5.36 -18.87 -7.89
C PRO A 120 5.35 -17.41 -8.32
N LYS A 121 6.45 -16.96 -8.94
CA LYS A 121 6.41 -16.01 -10.05
C LYS A 121 6.12 -14.52 -9.74
N MET A 122 6.41 -14.02 -8.56
CA MET A 122 6.23 -12.58 -8.36
C MET A 122 7.38 -11.78 -8.98
N ASP A 123 8.63 -12.11 -8.76
CA ASP A 123 9.83 -11.46 -9.31
C ASP A 123 9.78 -9.92 -9.28
N VAL A 124 9.45 -9.41 -8.11
CA VAL A 124 9.21 -7.99 -7.86
C VAL A 124 10.52 -7.32 -7.44
N ALA A 125 10.86 -6.21 -8.07
CA ALA A 125 11.98 -5.36 -7.67
C ALA A 125 11.56 -4.34 -6.61
N PRO A 126 12.46 -3.94 -5.70
CA PRO A 126 12.23 -2.82 -4.79
C PRO A 126 12.24 -1.49 -5.55
N TYR A 127 11.31 -0.60 -5.18
CA TYR A 127 11.27 0.75 -5.68
C TYR A 127 11.95 1.71 -4.69
N SER A 128 12.65 2.73 -5.17
CA SER A 128 13.50 3.58 -4.32
C SER A 128 12.85 4.89 -3.86
N HIS A 129 11.64 5.20 -4.30
CA HIS A 129 11.00 6.47 -4.01
C HIS A 129 9.68 6.32 -3.27
N LEU A 130 9.44 7.21 -2.30
CA LEU A 130 8.13 7.48 -1.74
C LEU A 130 7.61 8.77 -2.38
N ASN A 131 6.62 8.65 -3.25
CA ASN A 131 6.12 9.77 -4.04
C ASN A 131 4.96 10.47 -3.35
N GLN A 132 5.07 11.79 -3.19
CA GLN A 132 3.91 12.61 -2.87
C GLN A 132 3.02 12.76 -4.12
N VAL A 133 1.75 12.48 -3.97
CA VAL A 133 0.75 12.43 -5.04
C VAL A 133 -0.28 13.54 -4.82
N THR A 134 -0.63 14.26 -5.88
CA THR A 134 -1.77 15.18 -5.83
C THR A 134 -3.01 14.48 -6.36
N LEU A 135 -3.97 14.21 -5.47
CA LEU A 135 -5.30 13.72 -5.83
C LEU A 135 -6.23 14.90 -6.09
N ARG A 136 -7.11 14.79 -7.09
CA ARG A 136 -8.16 15.79 -7.38
C ARG A 136 -9.53 15.14 -7.34
N ARG A 137 -10.45 15.73 -6.57
CA ARG A 137 -11.84 15.28 -6.46
C ARG A 137 -12.77 16.48 -6.42
N ASN A 138 -13.72 16.58 -7.33
CA ASN A 138 -14.70 17.67 -7.41
C ASN A 138 -14.06 19.08 -7.39
N GLY A 139 -12.90 19.23 -8.05
CA GLY A 139 -12.13 20.47 -8.09
C GLY A 139 -11.21 20.73 -6.88
N GLU A 140 -11.37 20.02 -5.78
CA GLU A 140 -10.48 20.09 -4.62
C GLU A 140 -9.24 19.22 -4.82
N LYS A 141 -8.10 19.68 -4.30
CA LYS A 141 -6.82 18.95 -4.34
C LYS A 141 -6.42 18.48 -2.96
N PHE A 142 -5.88 17.27 -2.88
CA PHE A 142 -5.38 16.63 -1.67
C PHE A 142 -3.97 16.10 -1.93
N SER A 143 -3.04 16.39 -1.02
CA SER A 143 -1.75 15.70 -1.02
C SER A 143 -1.90 14.31 -0.39
N ALA A 144 -1.34 13.29 -1.00
CA ALA A 144 -1.43 11.91 -0.53
C ALA A 144 -0.08 11.20 -0.56
N LEU A 145 0.10 10.26 0.37
CA LEU A 145 1.17 9.27 0.37
C LEU A 145 0.56 7.87 0.39
N PHE A 146 1.13 6.99 -0.43
CA PHE A 146 0.71 5.59 -0.51
C PHE A 146 1.81 4.69 0.03
N PHE A 147 1.47 3.86 1.02
CA PHE A 147 2.35 2.86 1.61
C PHE A 147 1.80 1.48 1.33
N ILE A 148 2.50 0.70 0.55
CA ILE A 148 2.05 -0.66 0.19
C ILE A 148 2.53 -1.63 1.27
N CYS A 149 1.60 -2.08 2.13
CA CYS A 149 1.86 -3.07 3.18
C CYS A 149 3.06 -2.70 4.07
N SER A 150 4.16 -3.46 4.01
CA SER A 150 5.39 -3.24 4.77
C SER A 150 6.07 -1.88 4.54
N ASP A 151 5.70 -1.15 3.51
CA ASP A 151 6.21 0.22 3.31
C ASP A 151 5.85 1.15 4.48
N LEU A 152 4.82 0.84 5.27
CA LEU A 152 4.56 1.55 6.53
C LEU A 152 5.77 1.63 7.44
N TYR A 153 6.68 0.67 7.34
CA TYR A 153 7.87 0.60 8.19
C TYR A 153 8.95 1.64 7.83
N VAL A 154 8.83 2.32 6.68
CA VAL A 154 9.72 3.42 6.33
C VAL A 154 9.29 4.77 6.94
N LEU A 155 8.08 4.88 7.49
CA LEU A 155 7.59 6.13 8.11
C LEU A 155 8.60 6.79 9.06
N PRO A 156 9.27 6.06 9.99
CA PRO A 156 10.23 6.68 10.91
C PRO A 156 11.51 7.18 10.25
N LEU A 157 11.74 6.91 8.95
CA LEU A 157 12.90 7.40 8.22
C LEU A 157 12.85 8.91 8.02
N PHE A 158 11.63 9.43 7.87
CA PHE A 158 11.35 10.79 7.47
C PHE A 158 10.94 11.65 8.67
N SER A 159 11.14 12.94 8.54
CA SER A 159 10.65 13.93 9.50
C SER A 159 9.16 14.24 9.29
N PHE A 160 8.56 14.91 10.26
CA PHE A 160 7.18 15.40 10.15
C PHE A 160 6.96 16.27 8.91
N GLN A 161 7.91 17.17 8.63
CA GLN A 161 7.77 18.11 7.51
C GLN A 161 7.84 17.41 6.15
N GLU A 162 8.64 16.36 6.05
CA GLU A 162 8.80 15.58 4.83
C GLU A 162 7.54 14.75 4.51
N LEU A 163 6.88 14.19 5.54
CA LEU A 163 5.72 13.32 5.36
C LEU A 163 4.39 14.05 5.37
N LYS A 164 4.33 15.30 5.89
CA LYS A 164 3.08 16.03 6.08
C LYS A 164 2.26 16.08 4.79
N SER A 165 1.12 15.40 4.81
CA SER A 165 0.18 15.32 3.69
C SER A 165 -1.25 15.27 4.20
N ASP A 166 -2.23 15.47 3.31
CA ASP A 166 -3.63 15.40 3.71
C ASP A 166 -4.06 13.96 3.98
N VAL A 167 -3.55 13.01 3.17
CA VAL A 167 -4.05 11.64 3.14
C VAL A 167 -2.91 10.62 3.20
N ILE A 168 -3.06 9.59 4.04
CA ILE A 168 -2.29 8.35 3.98
C ILE A 168 -3.20 7.21 3.52
N CYS A 169 -2.76 6.45 2.52
CA CYS A 169 -3.42 5.24 2.05
C CYS A 169 -2.49 4.03 2.19
N CYS A 170 -3.00 2.94 2.75
CA CYS A 170 -2.24 1.71 2.92
C CYS A 170 -3.05 0.50 2.44
N PRO A 171 -2.97 0.15 1.14
CA PRO A 171 -3.34 -1.18 0.68
C PRO A 171 -2.32 -2.20 1.23
N ALA A 172 -2.79 -3.25 1.87
CA ALA A 172 -1.93 -4.16 2.60
C ALA A 172 -2.38 -5.63 2.53
N ASN A 173 -1.41 -6.51 2.82
CA ASN A 173 -1.62 -7.94 2.98
C ASN A 173 -0.84 -8.44 4.21
N PHE A 174 -1.02 -7.77 5.34
CA PHE A 174 -0.44 -8.21 6.60
C PHE A 174 -1.18 -9.45 7.11
N GLY A 175 -0.42 -10.41 7.57
CA GLY A 175 -0.92 -11.61 8.23
C GLY A 175 -0.33 -11.82 9.61
N ASN A 176 -0.62 -12.98 10.22
CA ASN A 176 -0.04 -13.46 11.49
C ASN A 176 -0.22 -12.49 12.69
N GLY A 177 -1.29 -11.69 12.70
CA GLY A 177 -1.58 -10.73 13.77
C GLY A 177 -0.92 -9.35 13.60
N ALA A 178 -0.11 -9.15 12.56
CA ALA A 178 0.50 -7.85 12.27
C ALA A 178 -0.51 -6.82 11.76
N GLU A 179 -1.63 -7.27 11.19
CA GLU A 179 -2.68 -6.43 10.60
C GLU A 179 -3.25 -5.40 11.59
N GLY A 180 -3.51 -5.82 12.83
CA GLY A 180 -4.01 -4.92 13.88
C GLY A 180 -2.96 -3.92 14.35
N ALA A 181 -1.68 -4.31 14.36
CA ALA A 181 -0.58 -3.43 14.74
C ALA A 181 -0.30 -2.41 13.62
N ALA A 182 -0.38 -2.80 12.35
CA ALA A 182 -0.27 -1.90 11.20
C ALA A 182 -1.40 -0.85 11.21
N GLY A 183 -2.64 -1.28 11.47
CA GLY A 183 -3.77 -0.35 11.63
C GLY A 183 -3.52 0.72 12.70
N ARG A 184 -2.89 0.34 13.84
CA ARG A 184 -2.51 1.31 14.89
C ARG A 184 -1.40 2.27 14.49
N VAL A 185 -0.52 1.90 13.55
CA VAL A 185 0.47 2.81 12.98
C VAL A 185 -0.22 3.91 12.18
N ILE A 186 -1.20 3.56 11.36
CA ILE A 186 -1.97 4.53 10.57
C ILE A 186 -2.84 5.41 11.49
N GLU A 187 -3.53 4.81 12.45
CA GLU A 187 -4.30 5.53 13.46
C GLU A 187 -3.47 6.61 14.16
N TYR A 188 -2.28 6.25 14.62
CA TYR A 188 -1.36 7.20 15.25
C TYR A 188 -0.91 8.29 14.26
N SER A 189 -0.61 7.93 13.02
CA SER A 189 -0.18 8.89 11.98
C SER A 189 -1.24 9.98 11.75
N VAL A 190 -2.52 9.62 11.85
CA VAL A 190 -3.63 10.57 11.71
C VAL A 190 -3.85 11.34 13.01
N HIS A 191 -3.93 10.65 14.16
CA HIS A 191 -4.18 11.29 15.46
C HIS A 191 -3.05 12.24 15.90
N SER A 192 -1.80 11.96 15.50
CA SER A 192 -0.66 12.84 15.76
C SER A 192 -0.57 14.05 14.81
N GLY A 193 -1.53 14.18 13.86
CA GLY A 193 -1.59 15.31 12.93
C GLY A 193 -0.62 15.23 11.75
N LEU A 194 0.07 14.10 11.58
CA LEU A 194 0.92 13.87 10.40
C LEU A 194 0.10 13.84 9.11
N PHE A 195 -1.09 13.22 9.17
CA PHE A 195 -2.10 13.22 8.11
C PHE A 195 -3.45 13.66 8.67
N LYS A 196 -4.31 14.21 7.80
CA LYS A 196 -5.70 14.56 8.16
C LYS A 196 -6.63 13.35 8.09
N GLN A 197 -6.37 12.45 7.13
CA GLN A 197 -7.16 11.25 6.90
C GLN A 197 -6.25 10.05 6.63
N GLY A 198 -6.68 8.87 7.05
CA GLY A 198 -5.97 7.61 6.81
C GLY A 198 -6.92 6.50 6.35
N PHE A 199 -6.51 5.76 5.33
CA PHE A 199 -7.26 4.62 4.80
C PHE A 199 -6.39 3.38 4.84
N TYR A 200 -6.80 2.42 5.64
CA TYR A 200 -6.15 1.12 5.81
C TYR A 200 -7.04 0.03 5.25
N CYS A 201 -6.53 -0.71 4.29
CA CYS A 201 -7.23 -1.82 3.67
C CYS A 201 -6.34 -3.05 3.63
N ASN A 202 -6.71 -4.11 4.35
CA ASN A 202 -5.96 -5.36 4.42
C ASN A 202 -6.77 -6.52 3.87
N THR A 203 -6.09 -7.52 3.28
CA THR A 203 -6.73 -8.78 2.93
C THR A 203 -7.19 -9.51 4.20
N TYR A 204 -8.14 -10.41 4.06
CA TYR A 204 -8.45 -11.36 5.12
C TYR A 204 -8.06 -12.79 4.69
N GLN A 205 -7.60 -13.57 5.63
CA GLN A 205 -7.42 -15.00 5.45
C GLN A 205 -8.65 -15.72 6.01
N ASN A 206 -9.13 -16.69 5.27
CA ASN A 206 -10.31 -17.48 5.65
C ASN A 206 -9.97 -18.46 6.79
N THR A 207 -9.74 -17.93 8.00
CA THR A 207 -9.55 -18.76 9.18
C THR A 207 -10.90 -18.99 9.85
N LYS A 208 -11.22 -20.27 10.10
CA LYS A 208 -12.47 -20.75 10.72
C LYS A 208 -12.76 -20.23 12.15
N GLN A 209 -11.99 -19.27 12.66
CA GLN A 209 -12.05 -18.79 14.04
C GLN A 209 -12.62 -17.38 14.21
N ASP A 210 -13.13 -16.75 13.16
CA ASP A 210 -13.54 -15.35 13.25
C ASP A 210 -14.98 -15.19 13.72
N LEU A 211 -15.13 -14.93 15.03
CA LEU A 211 -16.39 -14.49 15.65
C LEU A 211 -16.71 -13.00 15.44
N ILE A 212 -15.80 -12.23 14.81
CA ILE A 212 -15.98 -10.81 14.51
C ILE A 212 -16.13 -10.66 13.00
N PRO A 213 -17.10 -9.88 12.50
CA PRO A 213 -17.25 -9.60 11.07
C PRO A 213 -15.92 -9.15 10.47
N LEU A 214 -15.44 -9.85 9.45
CA LEU A 214 -14.11 -9.65 8.82
C LEU A 214 -13.90 -8.20 8.34
N THR A 215 -14.95 -7.57 7.84
CA THR A 215 -14.95 -6.18 7.39
C THR A 215 -14.52 -5.18 8.46
N VAL A 216 -14.91 -5.41 9.72
CA VAL A 216 -14.56 -4.49 10.84
C VAL A 216 -13.07 -4.54 11.20
N ARG A 217 -12.39 -5.65 10.90
CA ARG A 217 -10.96 -5.82 11.23
C ARG A 217 -10.01 -5.21 10.21
N PHE A 218 -10.40 -5.22 8.95
CA PHE A 218 -9.48 -5.01 7.83
C PHE A 218 -9.82 -3.80 6.97
N GLU A 219 -10.97 -3.17 7.21
CA GLU A 219 -11.43 -1.96 6.52
C GLU A 219 -11.54 -0.83 7.54
N LYS A 220 -10.61 0.11 7.53
CA LYS A 220 -10.62 1.24 8.46
C LYS A 220 -10.33 2.56 7.77
N ALA A 221 -11.13 3.55 8.07
CA ALA A 221 -10.87 4.95 7.78
C ALA A 221 -10.68 5.71 9.09
N TYR A 222 -9.71 6.60 9.12
CA TYR A 222 -9.35 7.41 10.27
C TYR A 222 -9.40 8.88 9.88
N GLU A 223 -9.89 9.71 10.78
CA GLU A 223 -9.90 11.17 10.62
C GLU A 223 -9.28 11.83 11.85
N THR A 224 -8.69 12.99 11.66
CA THR A 224 -8.11 13.78 12.76
C THR A 224 -9.23 14.21 13.71
N GLY A 225 -9.15 13.77 14.96
CA GLY A 225 -9.96 14.31 16.03
C GLY A 225 -9.53 15.75 16.40
N ALA A 226 -10.38 16.48 17.08
CA ALA A 226 -10.22 17.91 17.39
C ALA A 226 -9.02 18.28 18.30
N ALA A 227 -8.27 17.34 18.83
CA ALA A 227 -7.04 17.55 19.62
C ALA A 227 -6.13 16.36 19.39
N GLY A 228 -5.40 16.36 18.27
CA GLY A 228 -4.41 15.32 18.00
C GLY A 228 -3.19 15.45 18.91
N GLU A 229 -2.64 14.32 19.31
CA GLU A 229 -1.28 14.26 19.86
C GLU A 229 -0.31 14.84 18.81
N SER A 230 0.73 15.53 19.25
CA SER A 230 1.78 15.95 18.31
C SER A 230 2.59 14.74 17.86
N TYR A 231 2.92 14.68 16.57
CA TYR A 231 3.75 13.60 16.03
C TYR A 231 5.10 13.48 16.74
N ASP A 232 5.39 12.31 17.26
CA ASP A 232 6.67 11.93 17.85
C ASP A 232 7.28 10.78 17.03
N ARG A 233 8.45 11.03 16.46
CA ARG A 233 9.19 10.06 15.62
C ARG A 233 9.63 8.83 16.41
N GLU A 234 10.00 8.98 17.67
CA GLU A 234 10.42 7.83 18.51
C GLU A 234 9.21 6.97 18.91
N GLU A 235 8.06 7.57 19.15
CA GLU A 235 6.83 6.81 19.35
C GLU A 235 6.42 6.08 18.07
N MET A 236 6.54 6.73 16.89
CA MET A 236 6.31 6.07 15.61
C MET A 236 7.23 4.86 15.42
N LYS A 237 8.54 4.99 15.73
CA LYS A 237 9.48 3.86 15.69
C LYS A 237 9.02 2.70 16.57
N LYS A 238 8.59 2.96 17.80
CA LYS A 238 8.09 1.93 18.72
C LYS A 238 6.86 1.21 18.15
N ARG A 239 5.92 1.94 17.57
CA ARG A 239 4.70 1.36 16.97
C ARG A 239 5.03 0.49 15.76
N VAL A 240 5.90 0.97 14.89
CA VAL A 240 6.40 0.23 13.74
C VAL A 240 7.17 -1.01 14.18
N GLN A 241 8.06 -0.91 15.18
CA GLN A 241 8.77 -2.05 15.77
C GLN A 241 7.82 -3.10 16.33
N LYS A 242 6.75 -2.66 17.02
CA LYS A 242 5.73 -3.57 17.54
C LYS A 242 4.97 -4.29 16.44
N SER A 243 4.64 -3.61 15.36
CA SER A 243 4.00 -4.20 14.19
C SER A 243 4.90 -5.24 13.53
N SER A 244 6.17 -4.90 13.30
CA SER A 244 7.12 -5.81 12.64
C SER A 244 7.57 -6.98 13.51
N ALA A 245 7.54 -6.85 14.84
CA ALA A 245 7.92 -7.92 15.77
C ALA A 245 7.01 -9.15 15.67
N VAL A 246 5.81 -9.02 15.10
CA VAL A 246 4.89 -10.12 14.87
C VAL A 246 5.32 -10.98 13.67
N TYR A 247 6.11 -10.43 12.75
CA TYR A 247 6.75 -11.17 11.64
C TYR A 247 7.96 -12.00 12.09
N LYS A 248 7.85 -12.74 13.21
CA LYS A 248 8.98 -13.48 13.79
C LYS A 248 9.57 -14.55 12.87
N ASP A 249 8.79 -15.04 11.92
CA ASP A 249 9.17 -16.14 11.03
C ASP A 249 9.62 -15.68 9.65
N ASP A 250 9.52 -14.39 9.34
CA ASP A 250 10.09 -13.88 8.11
C ASP A 250 11.60 -13.71 8.29
N GLN A 251 12.34 -14.73 7.89
CA GLN A 251 13.82 -14.78 7.96
C GLN A 251 14.48 -13.66 7.13
N TYR A 252 13.73 -13.01 6.26
CA TYR A 252 14.24 -12.12 5.23
C TYR A 252 13.95 -10.65 5.46
N CYS A 253 12.90 -10.32 6.21
CA CYS A 253 12.56 -8.96 6.59
C CYS A 253 12.54 -8.79 8.11
N ASN A 254 13.69 -9.04 8.73
CA ASN A 254 13.85 -8.70 10.12
C ASN A 254 13.95 -7.17 10.26
N PHE A 255 12.90 -6.57 10.80
CA PHE A 255 12.83 -5.12 11.05
C PHE A 255 14.07 -4.56 11.79
N LYS A 256 14.70 -5.33 12.67
CA LYS A 256 15.97 -4.92 13.32
C LYS A 256 17.10 -4.70 12.33
N SER A 257 17.10 -5.44 11.23
CA SER A 257 18.07 -5.24 10.15
C SER A 257 17.63 -4.11 9.20
N MET A 258 16.34 -3.94 9.00
CA MET A 258 15.78 -2.83 8.23
C MET A 258 16.01 -1.49 8.93
N LEU A 259 16.02 -1.45 10.26
CA LEU A 259 16.31 -0.25 11.07
C LEU A 259 17.80 -0.02 11.35
N LYS A 260 18.72 -0.77 10.79
CA LYS A 260 20.12 -0.32 10.68
C LYS A 260 20.21 0.84 9.69
N LEU A 261 19.42 1.87 9.99
CA LEU A 261 19.41 3.12 9.29
C LEU A 261 20.76 3.78 9.44
N THR A 262 21.44 3.95 8.34
CA THR A 262 22.47 4.97 8.27
C THR A 262 21.78 6.33 8.47
N ARG A 263 22.51 7.31 8.97
CA ARG A 263 22.04 8.70 9.16
C ARG A 263 21.53 9.38 7.89
N GLN A 264 21.55 8.70 6.75
CA GLN A 264 21.20 9.20 5.42
C GLN A 264 19.90 8.63 4.87
N GLY A 265 19.09 7.95 5.69
CA GLY A 265 17.83 7.36 5.22
C GLY A 265 17.99 6.12 4.35
N THR A 266 19.15 5.50 4.36
CA THR A 266 19.45 4.30 3.60
C THR A 266 18.78 3.10 4.25
N PHE A 267 18.00 2.39 3.49
CA PHE A 267 17.32 1.18 3.90
C PHE A 267 18.12 -0.03 3.40
N THR A 268 18.56 -0.88 4.31
CA THR A 268 19.24 -2.12 3.95
C THR A 268 18.23 -3.26 4.05
N VAL A 269 17.89 -3.90 2.94
CA VAL A 269 17.23 -5.20 2.98
C VAL A 269 18.24 -6.18 3.56
N PRO A 270 17.96 -6.82 4.72
CA PRO A 270 18.92 -7.76 5.27
C PRO A 270 19.01 -8.97 4.39
N GLU A 271 20.21 -9.26 4.04
CA GLU A 271 20.55 -10.50 3.38
C GLU A 271 20.43 -11.68 4.30
N SER A 272 19.83 -12.71 3.79
CA SER A 272 20.29 -14.04 4.15
C SER A 272 21.26 -14.63 3.13
N ARG A 273 21.63 -13.99 2.09
CA ARG A 273 22.68 -14.46 1.13
C ARG A 273 22.80 -13.47 -0.04
N THR A 274 23.67 -12.48 0.07
CA THR A 274 24.25 -11.73 -1.06
C THR A 274 23.46 -10.59 -1.72
N VAL A 275 22.89 -9.64 -1.00
CA VAL A 275 22.60 -8.32 -1.58
C VAL A 275 23.37 -7.22 -0.83
N GLU A 276 24.50 -6.84 -1.33
CA GLU A 276 25.43 -5.86 -0.71
C GLU A 276 25.05 -4.39 -0.90
N LYS A 277 23.79 -4.07 -1.23
CA LYS A 277 23.42 -2.66 -1.48
C LYS A 277 22.26 -2.27 -0.57
N GLY A 278 22.53 -1.29 0.29
CA GLY A 278 21.50 -0.58 1.02
C GLY A 278 20.50 0.05 0.06
N LEU A 279 19.20 -0.11 0.34
CA LEU A 279 18.16 0.57 -0.39
C LEU A 279 18.03 1.99 0.15
N GLU A 280 18.36 2.98 -0.66
CA GLU A 280 18.10 4.38 -0.33
C GLU A 280 16.65 4.71 -0.68
N VAL A 281 15.88 5.18 0.31
CA VAL A 281 14.51 5.67 0.08
C VAL A 281 14.54 7.17 -0.07
N LYS A 282 14.13 7.67 -1.22
CA LYS A 282 14.06 9.09 -1.54
C LYS A 282 12.61 9.56 -1.52
N LEU A 283 12.40 10.81 -1.15
CA LEU A 283 11.13 11.46 -1.39
C LEU A 283 11.07 11.95 -2.83
N GLY A 284 10.00 11.58 -3.51
CA GLY A 284 9.69 11.99 -4.86
C GLY A 284 8.38 12.77 -4.93
N THR A 285 8.06 13.25 -6.12
CA THR A 285 6.75 13.82 -6.42
C THR A 285 6.23 13.18 -7.69
N TYR A 286 5.02 12.63 -7.64
CA TYR A 286 4.36 12.14 -8.83
C TYR A 286 3.96 13.32 -9.71
N PRO A 287 4.36 13.34 -11.00
CA PRO A 287 4.25 14.54 -11.82
C PRO A 287 2.81 14.88 -12.23
N ASN A 288 1.91 13.89 -12.24
CA ASN A 288 0.55 14.07 -12.69
C ASN A 288 -0.41 14.34 -11.55
N VAL A 289 -1.47 15.11 -11.81
CA VAL A 289 -2.62 15.22 -10.92
C VAL A 289 -3.54 14.04 -11.21
N VAL A 290 -3.83 13.26 -10.18
CA VAL A 290 -4.67 12.06 -10.26
C VAL A 290 -6.13 12.46 -10.08
N ASP A 291 -6.94 12.31 -11.10
CA ASP A 291 -8.38 12.57 -11.09
C ASP A 291 -9.18 11.35 -10.58
N LEU A 292 -9.94 11.56 -9.50
CA LEU A 292 -10.73 10.54 -8.81
C LEU A 292 -12.23 10.66 -9.12
#